data_d03f1e5225d93a243b20f3695bb0e55c
#
_entry.id   d03f1e5225d93a243b20f3695bb0e55c
#
_cell.length_a   1.000
_cell.length_b   1.000
_cell.length_c   1.000
_cell.angle_alpha   90.00
_cell.angle_beta   90.00
_cell.angle_gamma   90.00
#
_symmetry.space_group_name_H-M   'P 1'
#
loop_
_entity.id
_entity.type
_entity.pdbx_description
1 polymer ?
#
loop_
_entity_poly.entity_id
_entity_poly.type
_entity_poly.pdbx_seq_one_letter_code
_entity_poly.pdbx_strand_id
1 'polypeptide(L)'
;MYFVTKKKLNPLLQTLVGLTMIMLTSGASYYFVASLGYQVVALILLLEVSILAMLFDIVPVLLTASASALIWNYFFIPPLFTFHIGQPTDNLLFSMYFVVALINAVLTYKIRQNEQKVRDKEENEKSIRLYNTLLNSLSHELRTPISTIIGCIDAIKENRTHITQADFEILLEHIEEAGLRLNYQVENLLNMSRLEAGMVRVKPDWCDLNELMHRVLNHYGHQTTHRLVFNAIVELPFFRIDQGLMEQIMINIINNALMYTPPGSIIEFHINPTQLGFEFIVLDNGPGFPEAELNQVFQKFYRLKSAPKGGTGLGLSIVKGFTEAHDGRVTIENRTTGGSVITISIPCETSTFKQIEDE
;
A
#
# COMPACT_ATOMS: atom_id res chain seq x y z
N MET A 1 -4.10 -0.91 21.25
CA MET A 1 -3.83 0.48 21.68
C MET A 1 -2.97 1.12 20.59
N TYR A 2 -3.60 1.86 19.67
CA TYR A 2 -2.94 2.45 18.50
C TYR A 2 -2.09 3.64 18.94
N PHE A 3 -0.79 3.47 19.03
CA PHE A 3 0.13 4.62 19.04
C PHE A 3 0.31 5.09 17.59
N VAL A 4 -0.38 6.19 17.30
CA VAL A 4 -0.22 6.99 16.08
C VAL A 4 1.28 7.21 15.85
N THR A 5 1.77 6.94 14.64
CA THR A 5 3.11 7.34 14.17
C THR A 5 3.20 8.87 14.18
N LYS A 6 3.44 9.46 15.35
CA LYS A 6 3.75 10.88 15.47
C LYS A 6 5.11 11.14 14.84
N LYS A 7 5.16 12.05 13.88
CA LYS A 7 6.35 12.70 13.36
C LYS A 7 7.32 12.94 14.53
N LYS A 8 8.49 12.26 14.53
CA LYS A 8 9.47 12.40 15.60
C LYS A 8 9.82 13.88 15.76
N LEU A 9 9.58 14.43 16.94
CA LEU A 9 10.01 15.78 17.28
C LEU A 9 11.52 15.88 17.13
N ASN A 10 12.01 17.02 16.66
CA ASN A 10 13.45 17.29 16.59
C ASN A 10 14.07 17.10 18.00
N PRO A 11 15.25 16.44 18.15
CA PRO A 11 15.90 16.22 19.45
C PRO A 11 16.08 17.51 20.29
N LEU A 12 16.35 18.64 19.65
CA LEU A 12 16.40 19.94 20.32
C LEU A 12 15.07 20.32 20.97
N LEU A 13 13.96 20.09 20.24
CA LEU A 13 12.62 20.39 20.77
C LEU A 13 12.25 19.45 21.92
N GLN A 14 12.63 18.17 21.83
CA GLN A 14 12.45 17.19 22.91
C GLN A 14 13.18 17.63 24.19
N THR A 15 14.43 18.09 24.06
CA THR A 15 15.22 18.61 25.19
C THR A 15 14.59 19.84 25.80
N LEU A 16 14.13 20.80 24.98
CA LEU A 16 13.45 22.02 25.47
C LEU A 16 12.17 21.68 26.22
N VAL A 17 11.33 20.78 25.68
CA VAL A 17 10.10 20.34 26.35
C VAL A 17 10.42 19.66 27.68
N GLY A 18 11.41 18.76 27.71
CA GLY A 18 11.82 18.09 28.93
C GLY A 18 12.31 19.06 30.00
N LEU A 19 13.17 20.04 29.64
CA LEU A 19 13.66 21.05 30.55
C LEU A 19 12.54 21.96 31.09
N THR A 20 11.60 22.36 30.24
CA THR A 20 10.45 23.19 30.67
C THR A 20 9.56 22.43 31.64
N MET A 21 9.30 21.15 31.43
CA MET A 21 8.52 20.32 32.34
C MET A 21 9.21 20.21 33.69
N ILE A 22 10.52 19.87 33.74
CA ILE A 22 11.30 19.78 34.98
C ILE A 22 11.30 21.13 35.74
N MET A 23 11.44 22.27 35.06
CA MET A 23 11.37 23.57 35.68
C MET A 23 10.00 23.86 36.31
N LEU A 24 8.91 23.49 35.60
CA LEU A 24 7.54 23.68 36.15
C LEU A 24 7.32 22.78 37.37
N THR A 25 7.71 21.51 37.30
CA THR A 25 7.54 20.57 38.41
C THR A 25 8.42 20.98 39.61
N SER A 26 9.66 21.38 39.35
CA SER A 26 10.54 21.89 40.41
C SER A 26 9.97 23.18 41.06
N GLY A 27 9.46 24.14 40.27
CA GLY A 27 8.82 25.34 40.76
C GLY A 27 7.59 25.04 41.64
N ALA A 28 6.73 24.13 41.19
CA ALA A 28 5.59 23.68 41.98
C ALA A 28 6.03 22.97 43.29
N SER A 29 7.03 22.09 43.19
CA SER A 29 7.56 21.37 44.36
C SER A 29 8.22 22.28 45.41
N TYR A 30 8.78 23.42 44.98
CA TYR A 30 9.36 24.41 45.90
C TYR A 30 8.35 24.98 46.87
N TYR A 31 7.12 25.20 46.47
CA TYR A 31 6.05 25.63 47.36
C TYR A 31 5.64 24.59 48.39
N PHE A 32 5.76 23.33 48.09
CA PHE A 32 5.31 22.21 48.92
C PHE A 32 6.45 21.49 49.64
N VAL A 33 7.71 21.93 49.48
CA VAL A 33 8.88 21.26 50.06
C VAL A 33 8.85 21.16 51.59
N ALA A 34 8.28 22.18 52.26
CA ALA A 34 8.14 22.21 53.72
C ALA A 34 7.20 21.09 54.26
N SER A 35 6.24 20.65 53.44
CA SER A 35 5.28 19.61 53.80
C SER A 35 5.72 18.21 53.31
N LEU A 36 6.36 18.13 52.13
CA LEU A 36 6.69 16.90 51.46
C LEU A 36 8.11 16.40 51.80
N GLY A 37 9.03 17.31 52.12
CA GLY A 37 10.46 17.02 52.26
C GLY A 37 11.20 16.92 50.88
N TYR A 38 12.46 17.33 50.88
CA TYR A 38 13.27 17.37 49.64
C TYR A 38 13.55 16.00 49.02
N GLN A 39 13.46 14.94 49.79
CA GLN A 39 13.65 13.57 49.32
C GLN A 39 12.47 13.13 48.44
N VAL A 40 11.24 13.54 48.76
CA VAL A 40 10.06 13.25 47.95
C VAL A 40 10.11 14.00 46.62
N VAL A 41 10.65 15.23 46.64
CA VAL A 41 10.87 16.00 45.39
C VAL A 41 11.79 15.24 44.44
N ALA A 42 12.86 14.60 44.96
CA ALA A 42 13.71 13.75 44.10
C ALA A 42 12.95 12.62 43.42
N LEU A 43 12.05 11.95 44.15
CA LEU A 43 11.23 10.87 43.58
C LEU A 43 10.26 11.36 42.51
N ILE A 44 9.66 12.55 42.69
CA ILE A 44 8.78 13.18 41.70
C ILE A 44 9.55 13.49 40.43
N LEU A 45 10.72 14.13 40.53
CA LEU A 45 11.58 14.44 39.40
C LEU A 45 12.12 13.18 38.71
N LEU A 46 12.43 12.14 39.46
CA LEU A 46 12.86 10.86 38.91
C LEU A 46 11.73 10.17 38.12
N LEU A 47 10.49 10.23 38.66
CA LEU A 47 9.30 9.70 37.98
C LEU A 47 9.06 10.46 36.65
N GLU A 48 9.18 11.77 36.68
CA GLU A 48 9.04 12.61 35.49
C GLU A 48 10.11 12.27 34.43
N VAL A 49 11.38 12.14 34.81
CA VAL A 49 12.44 11.68 33.92
C VAL A 49 12.14 10.30 33.35
N SER A 50 11.58 9.39 34.15
CA SER A 50 11.19 8.05 33.70
C SER A 50 10.07 8.09 32.66
N ILE A 51 9.08 9.00 32.84
CA ILE A 51 8.02 9.22 31.84
C ILE A 51 8.57 9.83 30.55
N LEU A 52 9.47 10.82 30.68
CA LEU A 52 10.14 11.43 29.53
C LEU A 52 10.98 10.41 28.76
N ALA A 53 11.62 9.45 29.44
CA ALA A 53 12.35 8.35 28.83
C ALA A 53 11.46 7.45 27.97
N MET A 54 10.17 7.35 28.28
CA MET A 54 9.20 6.63 27.45
C MET A 54 8.77 7.40 26.19
N LEU A 55 8.96 8.71 26.13
CA LEU A 55 8.45 9.57 25.06
C LEU A 55 9.57 10.09 24.13
N PHE A 56 10.76 10.36 24.68
CA PHE A 56 11.86 11.05 24.00
C PHE A 56 13.04 10.11 23.68
N ASP A 57 13.95 10.58 22.84
CA ASP A 57 15.17 9.85 22.48
C ASP A 57 16.16 9.91 23.66
N ILE A 58 17.17 9.01 23.64
CA ILE A 58 18.09 8.81 24.78
C ILE A 58 18.90 10.06 25.16
N VAL A 59 19.38 10.83 24.17
CA VAL A 59 20.20 12.03 24.43
C VAL A 59 19.41 13.15 25.11
N PRO A 60 18.22 13.56 24.63
CA PRO A 60 17.34 14.47 25.34
C PRO A 60 17.04 14.04 26.77
N VAL A 61 16.77 12.75 26.99
CA VAL A 61 16.46 12.22 28.33
C VAL A 61 17.66 12.32 29.28
N LEU A 62 18.86 11.99 28.81
CA LEU A 62 20.08 12.12 29.63
C LEU A 62 20.36 13.57 30.01
N LEU A 63 20.18 14.50 29.07
CA LEU A 63 20.34 15.94 29.34
C LEU A 63 19.30 16.44 30.36
N THR A 64 18.05 16.06 30.20
CA THR A 64 17.00 16.45 31.14
C THR A 64 17.16 15.81 32.52
N ALA A 65 17.62 14.55 32.60
CA ALA A 65 17.94 13.89 33.86
C ALA A 65 19.09 14.56 34.58
N SER A 66 20.15 14.94 33.86
CA SER A 66 21.28 15.68 34.44
C SER A 66 20.87 17.05 34.94
N ALA A 67 20.08 17.79 34.17
CA ALA A 67 19.54 19.08 34.60
C ALA A 67 18.63 18.95 35.84
N SER A 68 17.76 17.95 35.84
CA SER A 68 16.87 17.65 36.98
C SER A 68 17.62 17.37 38.27
N ALA A 69 18.69 16.57 38.20
CA ALA A 69 19.55 16.29 39.36
C ALA A 69 20.26 17.54 39.87
N LEU A 70 20.77 18.39 38.97
CA LEU A 70 21.41 19.66 39.34
C LEU A 70 20.42 20.63 39.95
N ILE A 71 19.20 20.74 39.42
CA ILE A 71 18.11 21.56 39.97
C ILE A 71 17.75 21.06 41.37
N TRP A 72 17.59 19.75 41.55
CA TRP A 72 17.29 19.17 42.84
C TRP A 72 18.40 19.43 43.85
N ASN A 73 19.67 19.27 43.49
CA ASN A 73 20.82 19.58 44.36
C ASN A 73 20.79 21.06 44.79
N TYR A 74 20.69 21.98 43.85
CA TYR A 74 20.87 23.43 44.12
C TYR A 74 19.72 24.03 44.92
N PHE A 75 18.47 23.64 44.63
CA PHE A 75 17.29 24.26 45.22
C PHE A 75 16.68 23.52 46.40
N PHE A 76 17.01 22.25 46.62
CA PHE A 76 16.33 21.42 47.59
C PHE A 76 17.23 20.73 48.61
N ILE A 77 18.49 20.44 48.30
CA ILE A 77 19.42 19.81 49.27
C ILE A 77 20.06 20.88 50.14
N PRO A 78 19.98 20.78 51.49
CA PRO A 78 20.71 21.72 52.38
C PRO A 78 22.23 21.53 52.32
N PRO A 79 23.05 22.61 52.32
CA PRO A 79 22.67 24.01 52.35
C PRO A 79 22.16 24.54 51.01
N LEU A 80 20.97 25.19 51.01
CA LEU A 80 20.30 25.64 49.78
C LEU A 80 21.18 26.65 49.02
N PHE A 81 20.94 26.70 47.66
CA PHE A 81 21.67 27.57 46.72
C PHE A 81 23.15 27.33 46.60
N THR A 82 23.58 26.13 46.96
CA THR A 82 24.96 25.67 46.78
C THR A 82 24.99 24.29 46.11
N PHE A 83 26.08 23.94 45.44
CA PHE A 83 26.27 22.60 44.94
C PHE A 83 26.98 21.70 45.95
N HIS A 84 27.24 22.18 47.19
CA HIS A 84 27.87 21.42 48.24
C HIS A 84 26.85 20.57 48.98
N ILE A 85 27.08 19.28 49.09
CA ILE A 85 26.23 18.34 49.84
C ILE A 85 26.85 18.11 51.19
N GLY A 86 26.19 18.62 52.24
CA GLY A 86 26.75 18.61 53.60
C GLY A 86 26.68 17.27 54.32
N GLN A 87 25.72 16.39 53.91
CA GLN A 87 25.52 15.10 54.58
C GLN A 87 25.89 13.90 53.68
N PRO A 88 26.59 12.89 54.23
CA PRO A 88 26.92 11.68 53.44
C PRO A 88 25.69 10.93 52.88
N THR A 89 24.56 10.95 53.57
CA THR A 89 23.28 10.37 53.15
C THR A 89 22.74 11.04 51.90
N ASP A 90 22.82 12.38 51.81
CA ASP A 90 22.33 13.14 50.66
C ASP A 90 23.25 12.94 49.44
N ASN A 91 24.55 12.79 49.66
CA ASN A 91 25.51 12.45 48.61
C ASN A 91 25.21 11.07 48.00
N LEU A 92 24.87 10.11 48.85
CA LEU A 92 24.44 8.77 48.40
C LEU A 92 23.15 8.86 47.58
N LEU A 93 22.11 9.59 48.07
CA LEU A 93 20.87 9.80 47.36
C LEU A 93 21.05 10.46 45.99
N PHE A 94 21.90 11.49 45.92
CA PHE A 94 22.24 12.16 44.67
C PHE A 94 22.93 11.24 43.68
N SER A 95 23.85 10.43 44.13
CA SER A 95 24.53 9.44 43.30
C SER A 95 23.55 8.37 42.80
N MET A 96 22.66 7.85 43.68
CA MET A 96 21.64 6.90 43.31
C MET A 96 20.64 7.46 42.30
N TYR A 97 20.30 8.76 42.40
CA TYR A 97 19.45 9.43 41.43
C TYR A 97 19.99 9.29 40.01
N PHE A 98 21.29 9.56 39.80
CA PHE A 98 21.93 9.40 38.49
C PHE A 98 21.94 7.93 38.01
N VAL A 99 22.25 7.02 38.91
CA VAL A 99 22.26 5.60 38.56
C VAL A 99 20.91 5.11 38.11
N VAL A 100 19.86 5.47 38.86
CA VAL A 100 18.48 5.05 38.50
C VAL A 100 18.00 5.73 37.21
N ALA A 101 18.30 7.02 37.04
CA ALA A 101 17.96 7.74 35.80
C ALA A 101 18.66 7.13 34.59
N LEU A 102 19.94 6.79 34.71
CA LEU A 102 20.74 6.14 33.65
C LEU A 102 20.18 4.76 33.31
N ILE A 103 19.91 3.95 34.34
CA ILE A 103 19.34 2.60 34.14
C ILE A 103 18.01 2.69 33.41
N ASN A 104 17.11 3.58 33.83
CA ASN A 104 15.80 3.79 33.21
C ASN A 104 15.95 4.21 31.73
N ALA A 105 16.84 5.17 31.44
CA ALA A 105 17.08 5.63 30.08
C ALA A 105 17.61 4.50 29.17
N VAL A 106 18.58 3.73 29.64
CA VAL A 106 19.19 2.62 28.90
C VAL A 106 18.20 1.47 28.69
N LEU A 107 17.46 1.10 29.74
CA LEU A 107 16.45 0.04 29.67
C LEU A 107 15.34 0.40 28.65
N THR A 108 14.79 1.60 28.77
CA THR A 108 13.72 2.05 27.86
C THR A 108 14.21 2.12 26.41
N TYR A 109 15.44 2.63 26.18
CA TYR A 109 16.04 2.62 24.86
C TYR A 109 16.18 1.19 24.30
N LYS A 110 16.66 0.25 25.10
CA LYS A 110 16.85 -1.15 24.71
C LYS A 110 15.53 -1.86 24.41
N ILE A 111 14.49 -1.61 25.21
CA ILE A 111 13.14 -2.13 24.98
C ILE A 111 12.61 -1.63 23.64
N ARG A 112 12.67 -0.32 23.37
CA ARG A 112 12.23 0.26 22.09
C ARG A 112 12.97 -0.30 20.88
N GLN A 113 14.29 -0.44 20.99
CA GLN A 113 15.10 -1.02 19.92
C GLN A 113 14.69 -2.46 19.61
N ASN A 114 14.39 -3.25 20.65
CA ASN A 114 13.91 -4.61 20.47
C ASN A 114 12.50 -4.66 19.87
N GLU A 115 11.59 -3.82 20.33
CA GLU A 115 10.24 -3.71 19.75
C GLU A 115 10.30 -3.33 18.26
N GLN A 116 11.18 -2.41 17.88
CA GLN A 116 11.37 -2.05 16.48
C GLN A 116 11.85 -3.25 15.66
N LYS A 117 12.88 -3.95 16.14
CA LYS A 117 13.41 -5.15 15.47
C LYS A 117 12.36 -6.26 15.32
N VAL A 118 11.51 -6.44 16.32
CA VAL A 118 10.42 -7.43 16.25
C VAL A 118 9.41 -7.04 15.19
N ARG A 119 9.00 -5.76 15.13
CA ARG A 119 8.07 -5.27 14.09
C ARG A 119 8.64 -5.42 12.69
N ASP A 120 9.90 -4.99 12.49
CA ASP A 120 10.57 -5.11 11.20
C ASP A 120 10.66 -6.59 10.76
N LYS A 121 10.90 -7.49 11.71
CA LYS A 121 10.91 -8.93 11.46
C LYS A 121 9.52 -9.47 11.11
N GLU A 122 8.48 -9.07 11.84
CA GLU A 122 7.10 -9.47 11.55
C GLU A 122 6.62 -8.97 10.17
N GLU A 123 6.97 -7.73 9.81
CA GLU A 123 6.66 -7.16 8.48
C GLU A 123 7.38 -7.95 7.38
N ASN A 124 8.66 -8.27 7.58
CA ASN A 124 9.43 -9.06 6.62
C ASN A 124 8.90 -10.50 6.50
N GLU A 125 8.54 -11.15 7.61
CA GLU A 125 7.94 -12.48 7.59
C GLU A 125 6.56 -12.48 6.88
N LYS A 126 5.74 -11.45 7.06
CA LYS A 126 4.48 -11.29 6.33
C LYS A 126 4.74 -11.15 4.83
N SER A 127 5.72 -10.33 4.45
CA SER A 127 6.12 -10.16 3.06
C SER A 127 6.59 -11.48 2.43
N ILE A 128 7.46 -12.24 3.12
CA ILE A 128 7.93 -13.55 2.66
C ILE A 128 6.79 -14.56 2.53
N ARG A 129 5.86 -14.61 3.48
CA ARG A 129 4.69 -15.50 3.41
C ARG A 129 3.79 -15.16 2.24
N LEU A 130 3.52 -13.87 2.03
CA LEU A 130 2.80 -13.40 0.84
C LEU A 130 3.53 -13.86 -0.42
N TYR A 131 4.82 -13.60 -0.54
CA TYR A 131 5.63 -13.99 -1.69
C TYR A 131 5.59 -15.50 -1.97
N ASN A 132 5.71 -16.34 -0.94
CA ASN A 132 5.62 -17.80 -1.10
C ASN A 132 4.21 -18.26 -1.53
N THR A 133 3.16 -17.66 -0.97
CA THR A 133 1.78 -17.94 -1.39
C THR A 133 1.58 -17.59 -2.85
N LEU A 134 2.19 -16.50 -3.31
CA LEU A 134 2.22 -16.03 -4.68
C LEU A 134 2.86 -17.03 -5.64
N LEU A 135 4.10 -17.44 -5.32
CA LEU A 135 4.84 -18.39 -6.15
C LEU A 135 4.08 -19.71 -6.29
N ASN A 136 3.43 -20.17 -5.22
CA ASN A 136 2.62 -21.38 -5.24
C ASN A 136 1.37 -21.22 -6.12
N SER A 137 0.61 -20.12 -5.94
CA SER A 137 -0.56 -19.84 -6.77
C SER A 137 -0.20 -19.67 -8.25
N LEU A 138 0.86 -18.90 -8.52
CA LEU A 138 1.36 -18.68 -9.86
C LEU A 138 1.82 -19.98 -10.52
N SER A 139 2.57 -20.82 -9.80
CA SER A 139 3.02 -22.13 -10.31
C SER A 139 1.85 -23.01 -10.72
N HIS A 140 0.75 -22.94 -9.96
CA HIS A 140 -0.47 -23.69 -10.28
C HIS A 140 -1.18 -23.10 -11.51
N GLU A 141 -1.30 -21.80 -11.60
CA GLU A 141 -1.96 -21.10 -12.69
C GLU A 141 -1.18 -21.19 -14.02
N LEU A 142 0.17 -21.23 -13.96
CA LEU A 142 1.00 -21.48 -15.15
C LEU A 142 0.99 -22.94 -15.59
N ARG A 143 0.91 -23.90 -14.65
CA ARG A 143 0.90 -25.32 -14.97
C ARG A 143 -0.31 -25.70 -15.82
N THR A 144 -1.48 -25.15 -15.56
CA THR A 144 -2.74 -25.47 -16.26
C THR A 144 -2.64 -25.21 -17.78
N PRO A 145 -2.34 -23.99 -18.26
CA PRO A 145 -2.22 -23.73 -19.69
C PRO A 145 -1.07 -24.55 -20.33
N ILE A 146 0.06 -24.72 -19.64
CA ILE A 146 1.16 -25.54 -20.12
C ILE A 146 0.70 -27.00 -20.32
N SER A 147 -0.03 -27.57 -19.35
CA SER A 147 -0.56 -28.93 -19.45
C SER A 147 -1.59 -29.07 -20.58
N THR A 148 -2.42 -28.04 -20.82
CA THR A 148 -3.35 -28.00 -21.95
C THR A 148 -2.58 -28.05 -23.27
N ILE A 149 -1.57 -27.21 -23.45
CA ILE A 149 -0.75 -27.16 -24.64
C ILE A 149 -0.10 -28.54 -24.91
N ILE A 150 0.54 -29.11 -23.87
CA ILE A 150 1.20 -30.43 -23.99
C ILE A 150 0.17 -31.51 -24.33
N GLY A 151 -0.97 -31.54 -23.65
CA GLY A 151 -2.02 -32.53 -23.91
C GLY A 151 -2.61 -32.44 -25.32
N CYS A 152 -2.82 -31.25 -25.86
CA CYS A 152 -3.27 -31.05 -27.23
C CYS A 152 -2.21 -31.52 -28.25
N ILE A 153 -0.93 -31.20 -28.00
CA ILE A 153 0.18 -31.66 -28.86
C ILE A 153 0.30 -33.19 -28.83
N ASP A 154 0.17 -33.81 -27.67
CA ASP A 154 0.24 -35.26 -27.55
C ASP A 154 -0.97 -35.94 -28.26
N ALA A 155 -2.19 -35.38 -28.11
CA ALA A 155 -3.35 -35.84 -28.84
C ALA A 155 -3.17 -35.76 -30.38
N ILE A 156 -2.58 -34.70 -30.89
CA ILE A 156 -2.25 -34.53 -32.31
C ILE A 156 -1.25 -35.57 -32.75
N LYS A 157 -0.21 -35.85 -31.95
CA LYS A 157 0.84 -36.81 -32.29
C LYS A 157 0.33 -38.25 -32.28
N GLU A 158 -0.45 -38.64 -31.28
CA GLU A 158 -0.98 -39.99 -31.12
C GLU A 158 -2.01 -40.35 -32.19
N ASN A 159 -2.84 -39.36 -32.58
CA ASN A 159 -3.93 -39.57 -33.54
C ASN A 159 -3.60 -39.07 -34.97
N ARG A 160 -2.36 -38.88 -35.30
CA ARG A 160 -1.90 -38.24 -36.56
C ARG A 160 -2.52 -38.78 -37.85
N THR A 161 -2.90 -40.04 -37.87
CA THR A 161 -3.51 -40.71 -39.03
C THR A 161 -5.03 -40.77 -39.00
N HIS A 162 -5.66 -40.46 -37.87
CA HIS A 162 -7.11 -40.61 -37.66
C HIS A 162 -7.80 -39.33 -37.23
N ILE A 163 -7.06 -38.27 -36.94
CA ILE A 163 -7.63 -36.99 -36.53
C ILE A 163 -8.38 -36.36 -37.72
N THR A 164 -9.61 -35.91 -37.48
CA THR A 164 -10.34 -35.12 -38.48
C THR A 164 -9.80 -33.70 -38.56
N GLN A 165 -10.00 -33.03 -39.71
CA GLN A 165 -9.61 -31.63 -39.86
C GLN A 165 -10.27 -30.74 -38.80
N ALA A 166 -11.56 -30.98 -38.48
CA ALA A 166 -12.29 -30.26 -37.47
C ALA A 166 -11.69 -30.45 -36.07
N ASP A 167 -11.35 -31.66 -35.66
CA ASP A 167 -10.71 -31.92 -34.36
C ASP A 167 -9.32 -31.31 -34.28
N PHE A 168 -8.57 -31.31 -35.38
CA PHE A 168 -7.26 -30.68 -35.45
C PHE A 168 -7.36 -29.16 -35.26
N GLU A 169 -8.33 -28.49 -35.87
CA GLU A 169 -8.58 -27.06 -35.71
C GLU A 169 -8.97 -26.73 -34.28
N ILE A 170 -9.84 -27.52 -33.65
CA ILE A 170 -10.21 -27.36 -32.23
C ILE A 170 -8.99 -27.47 -31.30
N LEU A 171 -8.10 -28.43 -31.54
CA LEU A 171 -6.89 -28.61 -30.75
C LEU A 171 -5.93 -27.43 -30.92
N LEU A 172 -5.79 -26.88 -32.14
CA LEU A 172 -5.00 -25.67 -32.38
C LEU A 172 -5.58 -24.44 -31.66
N GLU A 173 -6.90 -24.29 -31.71
CA GLU A 173 -7.59 -23.19 -30.99
C GLU A 173 -7.36 -23.27 -29.47
N HIS A 174 -7.41 -24.49 -28.89
CA HIS A 174 -7.09 -24.68 -27.47
C HIS A 174 -5.62 -24.37 -27.14
N ILE A 175 -4.68 -24.68 -28.06
CA ILE A 175 -3.26 -24.32 -27.87
C ILE A 175 -3.07 -22.81 -27.90
N GLU A 176 -3.73 -22.13 -28.86
CA GLU A 176 -3.67 -20.68 -28.99
C GLU A 176 -4.24 -19.97 -27.74
N GLU A 177 -5.44 -20.38 -27.32
CA GLU A 177 -6.08 -19.85 -26.10
C GLU A 177 -5.20 -20.04 -24.84
N ALA A 178 -4.64 -21.25 -24.69
CA ALA A 178 -3.73 -21.54 -23.57
C ALA A 178 -2.44 -20.72 -23.63
N GLY A 179 -1.91 -20.48 -24.83
CA GLY A 179 -0.74 -19.63 -25.07
C GLY A 179 -1.00 -18.16 -24.72
N LEU A 180 -2.14 -17.62 -25.17
CA LEU A 180 -2.55 -16.25 -24.86
C LEU A 180 -2.77 -16.06 -23.35
N ARG A 181 -3.41 -17.04 -22.71
CA ARG A 181 -3.60 -17.03 -21.25
C ARG A 181 -2.28 -17.05 -20.49
N LEU A 182 -1.32 -17.85 -20.94
CA LEU A 182 0.03 -17.92 -20.34
C LEU A 182 0.76 -16.59 -20.47
N ASN A 183 0.73 -15.98 -21.66
CA ASN A 183 1.34 -14.68 -21.90
C ASN A 183 0.74 -13.59 -20.99
N TYR A 184 -0.57 -13.52 -20.89
CA TYR A 184 -1.26 -12.59 -20.00
C TYR A 184 -0.86 -12.75 -18.53
N GLN A 185 -0.70 -14.00 -18.06
CA GLN A 185 -0.26 -14.26 -16.68
C GLN A 185 1.18 -13.82 -16.43
N VAL A 186 2.08 -14.04 -17.39
CA VAL A 186 3.48 -13.59 -17.32
C VAL A 186 3.56 -12.06 -17.32
N GLU A 187 2.80 -11.38 -18.18
CA GLU A 187 2.75 -9.92 -18.21
C GLU A 187 2.23 -9.34 -16.90
N ASN A 188 1.17 -9.91 -16.33
CA ASN A 188 0.66 -9.48 -15.03
C ASN A 188 1.70 -9.64 -13.90
N LEU A 189 2.49 -10.71 -13.92
CA LEU A 189 3.58 -10.89 -12.97
C LEU A 189 4.67 -9.84 -13.12
N LEU A 190 5.10 -9.56 -14.37
CA LEU A 190 6.11 -8.56 -14.66
C LEU A 190 5.63 -7.16 -14.27
N ASN A 191 4.38 -6.81 -14.59
CA ASN A 191 3.77 -5.54 -14.23
C ASN A 191 3.68 -5.37 -12.71
N MET A 192 3.28 -6.43 -12.00
CA MET A 192 3.25 -6.42 -10.54
C MET A 192 4.65 -6.26 -9.93
N SER A 193 5.65 -6.96 -10.47
CA SER A 193 7.04 -6.84 -10.04
C SER A 193 7.58 -5.42 -10.22
N ARG A 194 7.26 -4.76 -11.35
CA ARG A 194 7.64 -3.36 -11.62
C ARG A 194 6.97 -2.38 -10.67
N LEU A 195 5.67 -2.61 -10.36
CA LEU A 195 4.92 -1.80 -9.39
C LEU A 195 5.53 -1.92 -7.98
N GLU A 196 5.86 -3.14 -7.52
CA GLU A 196 6.46 -3.36 -6.20
C GLU A 196 7.85 -2.76 -6.06
N ALA A 197 8.64 -2.81 -7.12
CA ALA A 197 9.97 -2.20 -7.15
C ALA A 197 9.94 -0.66 -7.26
N GLY A 198 8.75 -0.04 -7.39
CA GLY A 198 8.62 1.40 -7.64
C GLY A 198 9.26 1.85 -8.97
N MET A 199 9.38 0.91 -9.93
CA MET A 199 10.05 1.15 -11.21
C MET A 199 9.09 1.65 -12.30
N VAL A 200 7.79 1.73 -12.01
CA VAL A 200 6.82 2.25 -12.97
C VAL A 200 7.01 3.75 -13.09
N ARG A 201 7.40 4.18 -14.28
CA ARG A 201 7.54 5.60 -14.65
C ARG A 201 6.60 5.85 -15.79
N VAL A 202 5.63 6.72 -15.58
CA VAL A 202 4.69 7.17 -16.62
C VAL A 202 5.47 7.96 -17.68
N LYS A 203 5.27 7.60 -18.93
CA LYS A 203 5.80 8.30 -20.11
C LYS A 203 4.62 8.92 -20.85
N PRO A 204 4.16 10.10 -20.43
CA PRO A 204 2.97 10.71 -21.00
C PRO A 204 3.22 11.17 -22.42
N ASP A 205 2.32 10.79 -23.32
CA ASP A 205 2.27 11.23 -24.71
C ASP A 205 0.80 11.46 -25.10
N TRP A 206 0.57 12.18 -26.18
CA TRP A 206 -0.78 12.46 -26.66
C TRP A 206 -1.45 11.18 -27.16
N CYS A 207 -2.58 10.85 -26.59
CA CYS A 207 -3.33 9.61 -26.84
C CYS A 207 -4.78 9.92 -27.22
N ASP A 208 -5.24 9.33 -28.33
CA ASP A 208 -6.65 9.22 -28.67
C ASP A 208 -7.23 7.99 -27.96
N LEU A 209 -8.06 8.22 -26.94
CA LEU A 209 -8.69 7.14 -26.17
C LEU A 209 -9.75 6.38 -26.96
N ASN A 210 -10.39 6.99 -27.98
CA ASN A 210 -11.31 6.26 -28.87
C ASN A 210 -10.53 5.23 -29.68
N GLU A 211 -9.40 5.65 -30.31
CA GLU A 211 -8.54 4.74 -31.08
C GLU A 211 -7.97 3.62 -30.20
N LEU A 212 -7.49 3.98 -29.01
CA LEU A 212 -6.95 3.02 -28.06
C LEU A 212 -8.02 1.98 -27.66
N MET A 213 -9.24 2.43 -27.32
CA MET A 213 -10.31 1.53 -26.94
C MET A 213 -10.72 0.60 -28.08
N HIS A 214 -10.84 1.12 -29.31
CA HIS A 214 -11.12 0.29 -30.49
C HIS A 214 -10.02 -0.74 -30.73
N ARG A 215 -8.74 -0.39 -30.57
CA ARG A 215 -7.60 -1.31 -30.71
C ARG A 215 -7.70 -2.44 -29.67
N VAL A 216 -7.98 -2.10 -28.41
CA VAL A 216 -8.13 -3.07 -27.34
C VAL A 216 -9.32 -4.00 -27.61
N LEU A 217 -10.47 -3.46 -27.98
CA LEU A 217 -11.67 -4.27 -28.27
C LEU A 217 -11.49 -5.18 -29.48
N ASN A 218 -10.79 -4.75 -30.51
CA ASN A 218 -10.50 -5.57 -31.69
C ASN A 218 -9.64 -6.82 -31.34
N HIS A 219 -8.84 -6.75 -30.28
CA HIS A 219 -8.10 -7.93 -29.80
C HIS A 219 -9.02 -9.06 -29.31
N TYR A 220 -10.19 -8.72 -28.77
CA TYR A 220 -11.16 -9.72 -28.29
C TYR A 220 -12.06 -10.26 -29.42
N GLY A 221 -12.18 -9.55 -30.53
CA GLY A 221 -12.82 -9.96 -31.77
C GLY A 221 -14.17 -10.65 -31.62
N HIS A 222 -14.43 -11.66 -32.48
CA HIS A 222 -15.65 -12.47 -32.49
C HIS A 222 -15.61 -13.68 -31.52
N GLN A 223 -14.54 -13.86 -30.77
CA GLN A 223 -14.31 -15.02 -29.91
C GLN A 223 -14.99 -14.93 -28.54
N THR A 224 -15.50 -13.75 -28.15
CA THR A 224 -16.16 -13.60 -26.85
C THR A 224 -17.63 -13.93 -26.92
N THR A 225 -18.12 -14.69 -25.92
CA THR A 225 -19.54 -14.93 -25.71
C THR A 225 -20.29 -13.73 -25.13
N HIS A 226 -19.57 -12.65 -24.79
CA HIS A 226 -20.10 -11.44 -24.18
C HIS A 226 -20.32 -10.35 -25.24
N ARG A 227 -21.25 -9.43 -24.94
CA ARG A 227 -21.50 -8.26 -25.78
C ARG A 227 -20.70 -7.06 -25.24
N LEU A 228 -19.61 -6.72 -25.92
CA LEU A 228 -18.81 -5.55 -25.61
C LEU A 228 -19.39 -4.33 -26.34
N VAL A 229 -19.77 -3.28 -25.59
CA VAL A 229 -20.42 -2.08 -26.13
C VAL A 229 -19.58 -0.87 -25.81
N PHE A 230 -19.07 -0.19 -26.84
CA PHE A 230 -18.37 1.08 -26.76
C PHE A 230 -18.93 2.02 -27.80
N ASN A 231 -19.37 3.20 -27.38
CA ASN A 231 -19.82 4.25 -28.25
C ASN A 231 -18.76 5.36 -28.22
N ALA A 232 -18.00 5.50 -29.31
CA ALA A 232 -17.01 6.54 -29.45
C ALA A 232 -17.66 7.93 -29.34
N ILE A 233 -17.02 8.83 -28.63
CA ILE A 233 -17.48 10.21 -28.50
C ILE A 233 -16.90 11.01 -29.66
N VAL A 234 -17.78 11.68 -30.43
CA VAL A 234 -17.37 12.61 -31.48
C VAL A 234 -16.69 13.82 -30.82
N GLU A 235 -15.51 14.20 -31.32
CA GLU A 235 -14.70 15.32 -30.80
C GLU A 235 -14.14 15.09 -29.36
N LEU A 236 -13.82 13.83 -29.01
CA LEU A 236 -13.06 13.56 -27.78
C LEU A 236 -11.66 14.23 -27.88
N PRO A 237 -11.22 15.00 -26.88
CA PRO A 237 -9.88 15.57 -26.90
C PRO A 237 -8.81 14.48 -26.80
N PHE A 238 -7.58 14.80 -27.18
CA PHE A 238 -6.41 14.00 -26.86
C PHE A 238 -6.05 14.18 -25.40
N PHE A 239 -5.54 13.13 -24.79
CA PHE A 239 -5.14 13.11 -23.38
C PHE A 239 -3.66 12.77 -23.26
N ARG A 240 -2.92 13.53 -22.46
CA ARG A 240 -1.49 13.29 -22.27
C ARG A 240 -1.26 12.25 -21.18
N ILE A 241 -1.16 11.00 -21.58
CA ILE A 241 -1.05 9.82 -20.71
C ILE A 241 -0.05 8.81 -21.25
N ASP A 242 0.35 7.84 -20.43
CA ASP A 242 1.08 6.67 -20.90
C ASP A 242 0.11 5.67 -21.54
N GLN A 243 0.12 5.62 -22.86
CA GLN A 243 -0.77 4.78 -23.65
C GLN A 243 -0.61 3.29 -23.29
N GLY A 244 0.63 2.82 -23.06
CA GLY A 244 0.88 1.41 -22.74
C GLY A 244 0.33 1.01 -21.38
N LEU A 245 0.45 1.87 -20.36
CA LEU A 245 -0.13 1.62 -19.06
C LEU A 245 -1.66 1.69 -19.10
N MET A 246 -2.23 2.64 -19.88
CA MET A 246 -3.68 2.72 -20.05
C MET A 246 -4.26 1.51 -20.79
N GLU A 247 -3.57 1.03 -21.82
CA GLU A 247 -3.92 -0.22 -22.51
C GLU A 247 -3.97 -1.40 -21.54
N GLN A 248 -2.97 -1.54 -20.67
CA GLN A 248 -2.92 -2.58 -19.64
C GLN A 248 -4.06 -2.44 -18.61
N ILE A 249 -4.45 -1.22 -18.24
CA ILE A 249 -5.62 -0.97 -17.41
C ILE A 249 -6.88 -1.49 -18.08
N MET A 250 -7.11 -1.12 -19.34
CA MET A 250 -8.28 -1.55 -20.12
C MET A 250 -8.33 -3.07 -20.25
N ILE A 251 -7.24 -3.72 -20.65
CA ILE A 251 -7.13 -5.17 -20.79
C ILE A 251 -7.45 -5.90 -19.47
N ASN A 252 -6.89 -5.43 -18.35
CA ASN A 252 -7.15 -6.06 -17.06
C ASN A 252 -8.60 -5.95 -16.62
N ILE A 253 -9.27 -4.83 -16.89
CA ILE A 253 -10.70 -4.66 -16.55
C ILE A 253 -11.57 -5.52 -17.47
N ILE A 254 -11.29 -5.52 -18.77
CA ILE A 254 -12.06 -6.36 -19.73
C ILE A 254 -11.93 -7.83 -19.37
N ASN A 255 -10.72 -8.33 -19.14
CA ASN A 255 -10.51 -9.73 -18.76
C ASN A 255 -11.21 -10.07 -17.45
N ASN A 256 -11.21 -9.13 -16.49
CA ASN A 256 -11.93 -9.31 -15.24
C ASN A 256 -13.45 -9.42 -15.47
N ALA A 257 -14.01 -8.51 -16.27
CA ALA A 257 -15.44 -8.56 -16.62
C ALA A 257 -15.81 -9.86 -17.36
N LEU A 258 -15.03 -10.27 -18.36
CA LEU A 258 -15.25 -11.52 -19.10
C LEU A 258 -15.17 -12.77 -18.21
N MET A 259 -14.29 -12.77 -17.21
CA MET A 259 -14.09 -13.92 -16.33
C MET A 259 -15.20 -14.06 -15.25
N TYR A 260 -15.73 -12.95 -14.77
CA TYR A 260 -16.62 -12.94 -13.60
C TYR A 260 -18.08 -12.68 -13.93
N THR A 261 -18.41 -12.42 -15.20
CA THR A 261 -19.80 -12.30 -15.64
C THR A 261 -20.26 -13.55 -16.42
N PRO A 262 -21.54 -13.92 -16.35
CA PRO A 262 -22.07 -15.04 -17.13
C PRO A 262 -21.91 -14.83 -18.64
N PRO A 263 -21.78 -15.91 -19.44
CA PRO A 263 -21.85 -15.81 -20.90
C PRO A 263 -23.11 -15.08 -21.36
N GLY A 264 -22.97 -14.22 -22.35
CA GLY A 264 -24.08 -13.38 -22.86
C GLY A 264 -24.26 -12.05 -22.11
N SER A 265 -23.45 -11.79 -21.08
CA SER A 265 -23.46 -10.50 -20.37
C SER A 265 -23.08 -9.33 -21.29
N ILE A 266 -23.60 -8.16 -20.95
CA ILE A 266 -23.28 -6.90 -21.61
C ILE A 266 -22.23 -6.17 -20.77
N ILE A 267 -21.15 -5.77 -21.40
CA ILE A 267 -20.08 -4.95 -20.79
C ILE A 267 -20.03 -3.66 -21.57
N GLU A 268 -20.30 -2.55 -20.89
CA GLU A 268 -20.37 -1.22 -21.49
C GLU A 268 -19.16 -0.39 -21.06
N PHE A 269 -18.59 0.35 -22.00
CA PHE A 269 -17.43 1.21 -21.78
C PHE A 269 -17.78 2.65 -22.12
N HIS A 270 -17.44 3.58 -21.21
CA HIS A 270 -17.66 5.00 -21.40
C HIS A 270 -16.38 5.77 -21.07
N ILE A 271 -16.11 6.81 -21.83
CA ILE A 271 -15.00 7.73 -21.61
C ILE A 271 -15.59 9.12 -21.45
N ASN A 272 -15.53 9.70 -20.27
CA ASN A 272 -16.10 11.01 -19.99
C ASN A 272 -14.97 12.04 -19.79
N PRO A 273 -14.81 13.03 -20.65
CA PRO A 273 -13.86 14.11 -20.40
C PRO A 273 -14.31 14.94 -19.19
N THR A 274 -13.35 15.35 -18.36
CA THR A 274 -13.56 16.19 -17.18
C THR A 274 -12.69 17.44 -17.26
N GLN A 275 -12.87 18.39 -16.35
CA GLN A 275 -12.04 19.60 -16.31
C GLN A 275 -10.57 19.31 -15.96
N LEU A 276 -10.28 18.16 -15.33
CA LEU A 276 -8.94 17.78 -14.87
C LEU A 276 -8.30 16.65 -15.69
N GLY A 277 -9.03 16.07 -16.65
CA GLY A 277 -8.59 14.91 -17.42
C GLY A 277 -9.79 14.11 -17.92
N PHE A 278 -9.91 12.83 -17.57
CA PHE A 278 -11.04 12.00 -17.98
C PHE A 278 -11.40 10.94 -16.93
N GLU A 279 -12.60 10.39 -17.10
CA GLU A 279 -13.07 9.19 -16.42
C GLU A 279 -13.31 8.09 -17.43
N PHE A 280 -12.70 6.92 -17.19
CA PHE A 280 -12.99 5.69 -17.89
C PHE A 280 -13.87 4.83 -17.01
N ILE A 281 -15.10 4.54 -17.48
CA ILE A 281 -16.13 3.86 -16.72
C ILE A 281 -16.46 2.55 -17.43
N VAL A 282 -16.46 1.45 -16.68
CA VAL A 282 -16.82 0.12 -17.15
C VAL A 282 -18.00 -0.39 -16.32
N LEU A 283 -19.07 -0.75 -17.01
CA LEU A 283 -20.27 -1.31 -16.41
C LEU A 283 -20.46 -2.74 -16.90
N ASP A 284 -20.80 -3.63 -15.98
CA ASP A 284 -21.25 -4.97 -16.31
C ASP A 284 -22.62 -5.27 -15.70
N ASN A 285 -23.26 -6.34 -16.16
CA ASN A 285 -24.50 -6.87 -15.61
C ASN A 285 -24.32 -8.24 -14.95
N GLY A 286 -23.14 -8.49 -14.39
CA GLY A 286 -22.80 -9.69 -13.65
C GLY A 286 -23.40 -9.74 -12.25
N PRO A 287 -22.87 -10.60 -11.37
CA PRO A 287 -23.35 -10.74 -10.00
C PRO A 287 -22.95 -9.59 -9.06
N GLY A 288 -22.03 -8.71 -9.48
CA GLY A 288 -21.42 -7.69 -8.62
C GLY A 288 -20.48 -8.27 -7.56
N PHE A 289 -20.18 -7.49 -6.55
CA PHE A 289 -19.27 -7.83 -5.46
C PHE A 289 -19.99 -7.86 -4.11
N PRO A 290 -19.65 -8.77 -3.18
CA PRO A 290 -20.13 -8.68 -1.81
C PRO A 290 -19.73 -7.34 -1.17
N GLU A 291 -20.67 -6.62 -0.56
CA GLU A 291 -20.39 -5.28 0.02
C GLU A 291 -19.24 -5.28 1.03
N ALA A 292 -19.14 -6.32 1.86
CA ALA A 292 -18.07 -6.47 2.83
C ALA A 292 -16.67 -6.64 2.20
N GLU A 293 -16.62 -6.99 0.91
CA GLU A 293 -15.39 -7.31 0.18
C GLU A 293 -14.94 -6.19 -0.78
N LEU A 294 -15.81 -5.21 -1.07
CA LEU A 294 -15.52 -4.10 -2.01
C LEU A 294 -14.20 -3.36 -1.71
N ASN A 295 -13.88 -3.14 -0.44
CA ASN A 295 -12.64 -2.48 -0.04
C ASN A 295 -11.38 -3.35 -0.21
N GLN A 296 -11.56 -4.65 -0.47
CA GLN A 296 -10.47 -5.62 -0.54
C GLN A 296 -10.15 -6.05 -1.98
N VAL A 297 -11.04 -5.80 -2.94
CA VAL A 297 -10.89 -6.28 -4.33
C VAL A 297 -9.65 -5.74 -5.04
N PHE A 298 -9.13 -4.60 -4.61
CA PHE A 298 -7.87 -4.04 -5.13
C PHE A 298 -6.63 -4.53 -4.38
N GLN A 299 -6.79 -5.36 -3.34
CA GLN A 299 -5.63 -5.94 -2.67
C GLN A 299 -4.99 -7.00 -3.58
N LYS A 300 -3.67 -7.06 -3.52
CA LYS A 300 -2.89 -8.04 -4.27
C LYS A 300 -3.34 -9.44 -3.91
N PHE A 301 -3.55 -10.28 -4.94
CA PHE A 301 -3.93 -11.70 -4.81
C PHE A 301 -5.28 -11.96 -4.14
N TYR A 302 -6.03 -10.90 -3.91
CA TYR A 302 -7.38 -11.06 -3.39
C TYR A 302 -8.29 -11.68 -4.44
N ARG A 303 -9.05 -12.67 -4.03
CA ARG A 303 -10.06 -13.34 -4.84
C ARG A 303 -11.31 -13.54 -4.01
N LEU A 304 -12.46 -13.30 -4.60
CA LEU A 304 -13.73 -13.61 -3.98
C LEU A 304 -13.80 -15.10 -3.66
N LYS A 305 -14.38 -15.48 -2.52
CA LYS A 305 -14.57 -16.89 -2.14
C LYS A 305 -15.43 -17.66 -3.15
N SER A 306 -16.34 -16.96 -3.84
CA SER A 306 -17.23 -17.47 -4.88
C SER A 306 -16.61 -17.43 -6.29
N ALA A 307 -15.37 -16.94 -6.45
CA ALA A 307 -14.75 -16.78 -7.76
C ALA A 307 -14.56 -18.13 -8.48
N PRO A 308 -14.77 -18.19 -9.80
CA PRO A 308 -14.47 -19.37 -10.61
C PRO A 308 -12.99 -19.78 -10.44
N LYS A 309 -12.69 -21.09 -10.63
CA LYS A 309 -11.32 -21.57 -10.60
C LYS A 309 -10.51 -20.91 -11.73
N GLY A 310 -9.37 -20.34 -11.40
CA GLY A 310 -8.48 -19.63 -12.33
C GLY A 310 -8.36 -18.14 -12.02
N GLY A 311 -7.21 -17.56 -12.35
CA GLY A 311 -6.91 -16.15 -12.11
C GLY A 311 -6.04 -15.89 -10.89
N THR A 312 -5.05 -15.02 -11.08
CA THR A 312 -3.99 -14.73 -10.09
C THR A 312 -4.42 -13.74 -8.99
N GLY A 313 -5.56 -13.06 -9.14
CA GLY A 313 -5.97 -11.94 -8.26
C GLY A 313 -5.08 -10.70 -8.38
N LEU A 314 -4.33 -10.57 -9.49
CA LEU A 314 -3.44 -9.44 -9.75
C LEU A 314 -4.10 -8.34 -10.58
N GLY A 315 -5.07 -8.64 -11.43
CA GLY A 315 -5.61 -7.71 -12.41
C GLY A 315 -6.06 -6.38 -11.81
N LEU A 316 -6.96 -6.39 -10.82
CA LEU A 316 -7.45 -5.16 -10.18
C LEU A 316 -6.37 -4.42 -9.39
N SER A 317 -5.40 -5.13 -8.80
CA SER A 317 -4.28 -4.48 -8.13
C SER A 317 -3.31 -3.79 -9.11
N ILE A 318 -3.14 -4.34 -10.32
CA ILE A 318 -2.39 -3.70 -11.42
C ILE A 318 -3.14 -2.46 -11.91
N VAL A 319 -4.46 -2.57 -12.13
CA VAL A 319 -5.31 -1.42 -12.49
C VAL A 319 -5.12 -0.28 -11.48
N LYS A 320 -5.22 -0.58 -10.19
CA LYS A 320 -5.01 0.41 -9.13
C LYS A 320 -3.60 1.00 -9.20
N GLY A 321 -2.56 0.18 -9.29
CA GLY A 321 -1.17 0.64 -9.32
C GLY A 321 -0.86 1.53 -10.51
N PHE A 322 -1.34 1.20 -11.71
CA PHE A 322 -1.14 2.02 -12.91
C PHE A 322 -1.99 3.29 -12.91
N THR A 323 -3.18 3.24 -12.33
CA THR A 323 -4.01 4.43 -12.12
C THR A 323 -3.33 5.40 -11.13
N GLU A 324 -2.83 4.89 -9.99
CA GLU A 324 -2.08 5.68 -9.01
C GLU A 324 -0.76 6.24 -9.58
N ALA A 325 -0.10 5.51 -10.49
CA ALA A 325 1.09 6.01 -11.19
C ALA A 325 0.78 7.24 -12.08
N HIS A 326 -0.45 7.38 -12.58
CA HIS A 326 -0.96 8.55 -13.28
C HIS A 326 -1.57 9.61 -12.34
N ASP A 327 -1.29 9.55 -11.02
CA ASP A 327 -1.92 10.40 -10.00
C ASP A 327 -3.47 10.30 -9.99
N GLY A 328 -4.00 9.23 -10.55
CA GLY A 328 -5.42 8.96 -10.69
C GLY A 328 -6.01 8.16 -9.53
N ARG A 329 -7.30 7.90 -9.62
CA ARG A 329 -8.08 7.13 -8.64
C ARG A 329 -8.96 6.10 -9.33
N VAL A 330 -9.07 4.90 -8.75
CA VAL A 330 -10.02 3.87 -9.16
C VAL A 330 -11.02 3.59 -8.05
N THR A 331 -12.29 3.47 -8.42
CA THR A 331 -13.39 3.06 -7.51
C THR A 331 -14.19 1.93 -8.13
N ILE A 332 -14.85 1.15 -7.28
CA ILE A 332 -15.75 0.08 -7.67
C ILE A 332 -17.01 0.13 -6.81
N GLU A 333 -18.16 -0.02 -7.46
CA GLU A 333 -19.48 0.02 -6.81
C GLU A 333 -20.38 -1.03 -7.44
N ASN A 334 -21.35 -1.53 -6.67
CA ASN A 334 -22.41 -2.37 -7.22
C ASN A 334 -23.52 -1.51 -7.83
N ARG A 335 -24.06 -1.96 -8.96
CA ARG A 335 -25.24 -1.34 -9.58
C ARG A 335 -26.52 -1.79 -8.86
N THR A 336 -27.48 -0.89 -8.71
CA THR A 336 -28.80 -1.21 -8.17
C THR A 336 -29.59 -2.20 -9.03
N THR A 337 -29.26 -2.26 -10.33
CA THR A 337 -29.85 -3.16 -11.33
C THR A 337 -29.13 -4.50 -11.45
N GLY A 338 -28.11 -4.75 -10.63
CA GLY A 338 -27.20 -5.90 -10.73
C GLY A 338 -25.96 -5.58 -11.56
N GLY A 339 -24.85 -6.23 -11.22
CA GLY A 339 -23.54 -5.99 -11.81
C GLY A 339 -22.68 -4.97 -11.07
N SER A 340 -21.59 -4.58 -11.67
CA SER A 340 -20.65 -3.61 -11.08
C SER A 340 -20.37 -2.41 -11.99
N VAL A 341 -19.88 -1.34 -11.36
CA VAL A 341 -19.32 -0.15 -12.03
C VAL A 341 -17.91 0.04 -11.54
N ILE A 342 -16.96 0.05 -12.45
CA ILE A 342 -15.57 0.41 -12.17
C ILE A 342 -15.33 1.78 -12.81
N THR A 343 -14.91 2.76 -12.01
CA THR A 343 -14.60 4.12 -12.48
C THR A 343 -13.13 4.41 -12.24
N ILE A 344 -12.42 4.80 -13.28
CA ILE A 344 -11.02 5.21 -13.26
C ILE A 344 -10.98 6.67 -13.67
N SER A 345 -10.51 7.53 -12.75
CA SER A 345 -10.34 8.96 -12.98
C SER A 345 -8.84 9.26 -13.08
N ILE A 346 -8.40 9.80 -14.20
CA ILE A 346 -7.00 10.16 -14.46
C ILE A 346 -6.92 11.65 -14.72
N PRO A 347 -6.21 12.41 -13.86
CA PRO A 347 -5.89 13.80 -14.13
C PRO A 347 -4.78 13.88 -15.18
N CYS A 348 -4.98 14.66 -16.23
CA CYS A 348 -4.00 14.84 -17.29
C CYS A 348 -4.29 16.10 -18.11
N GLU A 349 -3.29 16.53 -18.87
CA GLU A 349 -3.45 17.59 -19.86
C GLU A 349 -4.33 17.09 -21.03
N THR A 350 -5.13 18.00 -21.57
CA THR A 350 -6.02 17.73 -22.71
C THR A 350 -5.72 18.72 -23.84
N SER A 351 -5.78 18.27 -25.08
CA SER A 351 -5.58 19.12 -26.25
C SER A 351 -6.52 18.71 -27.39
N THR A 352 -6.87 19.69 -28.24
CA THR A 352 -7.58 19.41 -29.48
C THR A 352 -6.57 19.14 -30.61
N PHE A 353 -7.02 18.43 -31.67
CA PHE A 353 -6.16 18.09 -32.81
C PHE A 353 -5.43 19.32 -33.42
N LYS A 354 -6.10 20.47 -33.45
CA LYS A 354 -5.52 21.73 -33.97
C LYS A 354 -4.36 22.28 -33.13
N GLN A 355 -4.33 21.99 -31.83
CA GLN A 355 -3.28 22.49 -30.93
C GLN A 355 -2.03 21.58 -30.95
N ILE A 356 -2.17 20.32 -31.35
CA ILE A 356 -1.05 19.37 -31.43
C ILE A 356 -0.24 19.54 -32.72
N GLU A 357 -0.88 19.99 -33.82
CA GLU A 357 -0.17 20.30 -35.09
C GLU A 357 0.65 21.58 -35.00
N ASP A 358 0.38 22.47 -34.05
CA ASP A 358 1.06 23.75 -33.86
C ASP A 358 2.25 23.70 -32.86
N GLU A 359 2.50 22.56 -32.18
CA GLU A 359 3.66 22.29 -31.30
C GLU A 359 4.72 21.44 -32.04
#